data_246694fd19a3b28e8b91e183c567a0e1
#
_entry.id   246694fd19a3b28e8b91e183c567a0e1
#
_cell.length_a   1.000
_cell.length_b   1.000
_cell.length_c   1.000
_cell.angle_alpha   90.00
_cell.angle_beta   90.00
_cell.angle_gamma   90.00
#
_symmetry.space_group_name_H-M   'P 1'
#
loop_
_entity.id
_entity.type
_entity.pdbx_description
1 polymer ?
#
loop_
_entity_poly.entity_id
_entity_poly.type
_entity_poly.pdbx_seq_one_letter_code
_entity_poly.pdbx_strand_id
1 'polypeptide(L)'
;DENSETDISLVQAMWEVCGARVVRMSDEDHDAMLAATSHLPHLLAFSLVDFLSQQERHEEIFANTAGGFRDFTRIAASSPVMWRDICLANKDELIPLLDSMEKQLASYRSMLQDSEGDQLEQAFQRAKAARDKLPKIKKSGDDNRVSKNDKTSNA
;
A
#
# COMPACT_ATOMS: atom_id res chain seq x y z
N ASP A 1 -1.30 6.17 -30.41
CA ASP A 1 0.13 6.15 -30.82
C ASP A 1 0.73 4.85 -30.33
N GLU A 2 0.92 3.89 -31.26
CA GLU A 2 1.62 2.65 -30.93
C GLU A 2 3.11 2.98 -30.83
N ASN A 3 3.64 2.98 -29.60
CA ASN A 3 5.08 3.04 -29.38
C ASN A 3 5.74 1.81 -30.04
N SER A 4 6.85 2.03 -30.74
CA SER A 4 7.54 0.90 -31.35
C SER A 4 8.10 -0.05 -30.26
N GLU A 5 8.17 -1.34 -30.55
CA GLU A 5 8.76 -2.34 -29.64
C GLU A 5 10.22 -1.98 -29.29
N THR A 6 10.90 -1.27 -30.19
CA THR A 6 12.25 -0.76 -29.97
C THR A 6 12.27 0.30 -28.86
N ASP A 7 11.31 1.25 -28.88
CA ASP A 7 11.22 2.31 -27.86
C ASP A 7 10.88 1.74 -26.49
N ILE A 8 9.92 0.80 -26.45
CA ILE A 8 9.53 0.08 -25.22
C ILE A 8 10.75 -0.64 -24.63
N SER A 9 11.50 -1.37 -25.48
CA SER A 9 12.68 -2.12 -25.04
C SER A 9 13.79 -1.20 -24.54
N LEU A 10 13.98 -0.02 -25.15
CA LEU A 10 14.94 0.99 -24.70
C LEU A 10 14.59 1.54 -23.30
N VAL A 11 13.31 1.90 -23.11
CA VAL A 11 12.82 2.40 -21.81
C VAL A 11 12.92 1.31 -20.74
N GLN A 12 12.57 0.09 -21.07
CA GLN A 12 12.72 -1.07 -20.16
C GLN A 12 14.18 -1.22 -19.73
N ALA A 13 15.11 -1.28 -20.68
CA ALA A 13 16.55 -1.44 -20.39
C ALA A 13 17.09 -0.29 -19.50
N MET A 14 16.63 0.92 -19.72
CA MET A 14 17.01 2.08 -18.91
C MET A 14 16.60 1.89 -17.43
N TRP A 15 15.38 1.45 -17.18
CA TRP A 15 14.90 1.22 -15.82
C TRP A 15 15.55 0.02 -15.15
N GLU A 16 15.81 -1.07 -15.91
CA GLU A 16 16.49 -2.26 -15.40
C GLU A 16 17.93 -1.96 -14.98
N VAL A 17 18.67 -1.12 -15.72
CA VAL A 17 20.01 -0.64 -15.32
C VAL A 17 19.95 0.14 -13.99
N CYS A 18 18.86 0.86 -13.72
CA CYS A 18 18.63 1.52 -12.44
C CYS A 18 18.20 0.55 -11.31
N GLY A 19 18.13 -0.74 -11.57
CA GLY A 19 17.73 -1.77 -10.59
C GLY A 19 16.22 -1.94 -10.42
N ALA A 20 15.40 -1.35 -11.29
CA ALA A 20 13.96 -1.53 -11.27
C ALA A 20 13.54 -2.87 -11.90
N ARG A 21 12.48 -3.47 -11.36
CA ARG A 21 11.77 -4.55 -12.03
C ARG A 21 10.68 -3.95 -12.91
N VAL A 22 10.86 -4.07 -14.22
CA VAL A 22 9.87 -3.57 -15.19
C VAL A 22 8.81 -4.65 -15.44
N VAL A 23 7.55 -4.24 -15.45
CA VAL A 23 6.40 -5.09 -15.78
C VAL A 23 5.62 -4.39 -16.88
N ARG A 24 5.33 -5.12 -17.97
CA ARG A 24 4.48 -4.63 -19.06
C ARG A 24 3.05 -5.08 -18.78
N MET A 25 2.09 -4.20 -18.93
CA MET A 25 0.66 -4.47 -18.75
C MET A 25 -0.16 -3.50 -19.59
N SER A 26 -1.45 -3.77 -19.76
CA SER A 26 -2.38 -2.82 -20.38
C SER A 26 -2.65 -1.62 -19.44
N ASP A 27 -3.20 -0.56 -20.01
CA ASP A 27 -3.60 0.63 -19.23
C ASP A 27 -4.70 0.26 -18.23
N GLU A 28 -5.65 -0.58 -18.63
CA GLU A 28 -6.75 -1.05 -17.79
C GLU A 28 -6.22 -1.89 -16.61
N ASP A 29 -5.29 -2.82 -16.87
CA ASP A 29 -4.66 -3.62 -15.80
C ASP A 29 -3.86 -2.76 -14.83
N HIS A 30 -3.13 -1.75 -15.36
CA HIS A 30 -2.38 -0.79 -14.55
C HIS A 30 -3.33 -0.03 -13.62
N ASP A 31 -4.41 0.53 -14.15
CA ASP A 31 -5.35 1.36 -13.40
C ASP A 31 -6.09 0.54 -12.35
N ALA A 32 -6.55 -0.66 -12.68
CA ALA A 32 -7.18 -1.57 -11.73
C ALA A 32 -6.20 -1.99 -10.59
N MET A 33 -4.95 -2.33 -10.91
CA MET A 33 -3.96 -2.69 -9.89
C MET A 33 -3.61 -1.52 -8.98
N LEU A 34 -3.40 -0.33 -9.54
CA LEU A 34 -3.05 0.86 -8.75
C LEU A 34 -4.24 1.37 -7.93
N ALA A 35 -5.46 1.26 -8.43
CA ALA A 35 -6.65 1.54 -7.63
C ALA A 35 -6.65 0.72 -6.34
N ALA A 36 -6.39 -0.59 -6.43
CA ALA A 36 -6.43 -1.49 -5.28
C ALA A 36 -5.20 -1.37 -4.35
N THR A 37 -4.00 -1.21 -4.91
CA THR A 37 -2.74 -1.32 -4.16
C THR A 37 -2.14 0.01 -3.71
N SER A 38 -2.58 1.11 -4.32
CA SER A 38 -2.07 2.46 -4.07
C SER A 38 -3.18 3.46 -3.72
N HIS A 39 -4.18 3.63 -4.59
CA HIS A 39 -5.17 4.72 -4.45
C HIS A 39 -6.11 4.47 -3.29
N LEU A 40 -6.68 3.30 -3.17
CA LEU A 40 -7.55 2.93 -2.04
C LEU A 40 -6.83 3.03 -0.69
N PRO A 41 -5.61 2.49 -0.49
CA PRO A 41 -4.87 2.69 0.76
C PRO A 41 -4.66 4.16 1.14
N HIS A 42 -4.30 5.03 0.18
CA HIS A 42 -4.14 6.46 0.46
C HIS A 42 -5.45 7.12 0.83
N LEU A 43 -6.52 6.85 0.07
CA LEU A 43 -7.84 7.40 0.36
C LEU A 43 -8.32 6.99 1.76
N LEU A 44 -8.12 5.73 2.16
CA LEU A 44 -8.46 5.25 3.50
C LEU A 44 -7.63 5.92 4.59
N ALA A 45 -6.33 6.15 4.35
CA ALA A 45 -5.47 6.83 5.30
C ALA A 45 -5.87 8.31 5.47
N PHE A 46 -6.13 9.03 4.38
CA PHE A 46 -6.68 10.40 4.44
C PHE A 46 -8.03 10.43 5.13
N SER A 47 -8.95 9.54 4.77
CA SER A 47 -10.28 9.45 5.36
C SER A 47 -10.24 9.19 6.86
N LEU A 48 -9.36 8.30 7.34
CA LEU A 48 -9.20 8.02 8.77
C LEU A 48 -8.71 9.25 9.54
N VAL A 49 -7.69 9.95 9.02
CA VAL A 49 -7.15 11.15 9.68
C VAL A 49 -8.19 12.27 9.68
N ASP A 50 -8.85 12.50 8.55
CA ASP A 50 -9.89 13.53 8.43
C ASP A 50 -11.06 13.25 9.37
N PHE A 51 -11.59 12.02 9.39
CA PHE A 51 -12.64 11.59 10.30
C PHE A 51 -12.28 11.83 11.78
N LEU A 52 -11.07 11.46 12.19
CA LEU A 52 -10.63 11.64 13.57
C LEU A 52 -10.38 13.11 13.91
N SER A 53 -9.92 13.91 12.95
CA SER A 53 -9.71 15.36 13.15
C SER A 53 -10.99 16.15 13.42
N GLN A 54 -12.12 15.61 12.98
CA GLN A 54 -13.45 16.22 13.18
C GLN A 54 -14.13 15.79 14.50
N GLN A 55 -13.52 14.88 15.28
CA GLN A 55 -14.07 14.45 16.57
C GLN A 55 -13.89 15.54 17.63
N GLU A 56 -14.83 15.65 18.55
CA GLU A 56 -14.81 16.64 19.65
C GLU A 56 -13.51 16.57 20.47
N ARG A 57 -12.96 15.36 20.68
CA ARG A 57 -11.72 15.11 21.45
C ARG A 57 -10.52 14.80 20.55
N HIS A 58 -10.43 15.36 19.36
CA HIS A 58 -9.38 15.04 18.38
C HIS A 58 -7.95 15.28 18.89
N GLU A 59 -7.72 16.33 19.68
CA GLU A 59 -6.38 16.62 20.25
C GLU A 59 -5.93 15.50 21.20
N GLU A 60 -6.82 15.02 22.07
CA GLU A 60 -6.51 13.90 22.97
C GLU A 60 -6.31 12.59 22.19
N ILE A 61 -7.12 12.36 21.15
CA ILE A 61 -6.98 11.18 20.27
C ILE A 61 -5.60 11.20 19.63
N PHE A 62 -5.17 12.31 19.06
CA PHE A 62 -3.87 12.42 18.40
C PHE A 62 -2.70 12.38 19.37
N ALA A 63 -2.83 12.92 20.58
CA ALA A 63 -1.81 12.82 21.61
C ALA A 63 -1.53 11.38 22.07
N ASN A 64 -2.52 10.48 21.94
CA ASN A 64 -2.43 9.08 22.36
C ASN A 64 -2.20 8.10 21.19
N THR A 65 -1.75 8.57 20.02
CA THR A 65 -1.48 7.69 18.87
C THR A 65 -0.27 6.80 19.09
N ALA A 66 -0.43 5.50 18.80
CA ALA A 66 0.65 4.50 18.82
C ALA A 66 1.27 4.27 17.44
N GLY A 67 2.32 3.43 17.38
CA GLY A 67 3.07 3.13 16.15
C GLY A 67 2.19 2.68 14.99
N GLY A 68 1.25 1.76 15.21
CA GLY A 68 0.35 1.27 14.15
C GLY A 68 -0.46 2.35 13.46
N PHE A 69 -0.97 3.34 14.24
CA PHE A 69 -1.67 4.49 13.66
C PHE A 69 -0.73 5.33 12.80
N ARG A 70 0.46 5.65 13.32
CA ARG A 70 1.44 6.48 12.62
C ARG A 70 1.94 5.82 11.35
N ASP A 71 2.18 4.52 11.37
CA ASP A 71 2.62 3.76 10.20
C ASP A 71 1.56 3.73 9.11
N PHE A 72 0.31 3.45 9.48
CA PHE A 72 -0.80 3.41 8.53
C PHE A 72 -1.10 4.79 7.93
N THR A 73 -1.14 5.85 8.77
CA THR A 73 -1.50 7.20 8.34
C THR A 73 -0.33 8.00 7.77
N ARG A 74 0.89 7.48 7.78
CA ARG A 74 2.08 8.15 7.22
C ARG A 74 1.87 8.65 5.80
N ILE A 75 1.17 7.87 4.98
CA ILE A 75 0.89 8.19 3.59
C ILE A 75 -0.11 9.35 3.41
N ALA A 76 -0.93 9.66 4.42
CA ALA A 76 -1.82 10.83 4.42
C ALA A 76 -1.08 12.17 4.60
N ALA A 77 0.24 12.16 4.82
CA ALA A 77 1.08 13.37 4.82
C ALA A 77 1.52 13.80 3.40
N SER A 78 1.06 13.11 2.37
CA SER A 78 1.34 13.42 0.96
C SER A 78 0.55 14.63 0.47
N SER A 79 0.90 15.14 -0.74
CA SER A 79 0.23 16.30 -1.36
C SER A 79 -1.28 16.05 -1.59
N PRO A 80 -2.18 16.83 -0.98
CA PRO A 80 -3.63 16.66 -1.21
C PRO A 80 -4.06 16.92 -2.66
N VAL A 81 -3.41 17.87 -3.32
CA VAL A 81 -3.69 18.20 -4.73
C VAL A 81 -3.36 17.03 -5.63
N MET A 82 -2.17 16.45 -5.46
CA MET A 82 -1.74 15.29 -6.23
C MET A 82 -2.71 14.10 -6.04
N TRP A 83 -3.08 13.79 -4.82
CA TRP A 83 -3.98 12.67 -4.52
C TRP A 83 -5.41 12.90 -4.98
N ARG A 84 -5.90 14.16 -4.92
CA ARG A 84 -7.17 14.53 -5.55
C ARG A 84 -7.17 14.17 -7.04
N ASP A 85 -6.11 14.59 -7.74
CA ASP A 85 -6.04 14.42 -9.20
C ASP A 85 -5.89 12.92 -9.56
N ILE A 86 -5.10 12.15 -8.81
CA ILE A 86 -4.98 10.70 -8.98
C ILE A 86 -6.33 10.00 -8.76
N CYS A 87 -7.04 10.30 -7.67
CA CYS A 87 -8.32 9.66 -7.38
C CYS A 87 -9.39 10.01 -8.42
N LEU A 88 -9.40 11.25 -8.92
CA LEU A 88 -10.35 11.66 -9.95
C LEU A 88 -10.03 11.03 -11.31
N ALA A 89 -8.75 10.91 -11.67
CA ALA A 89 -8.32 10.29 -12.92
C ALA A 89 -8.68 8.79 -12.97
N ASN A 90 -8.58 8.10 -11.83
CA ASN A 90 -8.85 6.65 -11.75
C ASN A 90 -10.13 6.32 -10.96
N LYS A 91 -11.14 7.19 -11.02
CA LYS A 91 -12.38 7.06 -10.25
C LYS A 91 -13.19 5.83 -10.61
N ASP A 92 -13.17 5.43 -11.89
CA ASP A 92 -14.01 4.36 -12.41
C ASP A 92 -13.58 2.99 -11.84
N GLU A 93 -12.29 2.81 -11.56
CA GLU A 93 -11.75 1.63 -10.85
C GLU A 93 -11.84 1.77 -9.32
N LEU A 94 -11.73 2.99 -8.80
CA LEU A 94 -11.69 3.23 -7.36
C LEU A 94 -13.07 3.14 -6.68
N ILE A 95 -14.14 3.61 -7.32
CA ILE A 95 -15.50 3.61 -6.77
C ILE A 95 -15.98 2.19 -6.44
N PRO A 96 -15.89 1.18 -7.34
CA PRO A 96 -16.30 -0.18 -7.01
C PRO A 96 -15.52 -0.81 -5.84
N LEU A 97 -14.24 -0.44 -5.68
CA LEU A 97 -13.44 -0.89 -4.54
C LEU A 97 -13.90 -0.25 -3.23
N LEU A 98 -14.29 1.02 -3.25
CA LEU A 98 -14.88 1.70 -2.09
C LEU A 98 -16.21 1.07 -1.68
N ASP A 99 -17.11 0.82 -2.63
CA ASP A 99 -18.39 0.13 -2.37
C ASP A 99 -18.17 -1.24 -1.71
N SER A 100 -17.13 -1.95 -2.15
CA SER A 100 -16.77 -3.25 -1.59
C SER A 100 -16.18 -3.11 -0.19
N MET A 101 -15.35 -2.09 0.06
CA MET A 101 -14.80 -1.79 1.37
C MET A 101 -15.86 -1.36 2.37
N GLU A 102 -16.85 -0.55 1.96
CA GLU A 102 -18.00 -0.18 2.81
C GLU A 102 -18.78 -1.41 3.27
N LYS A 103 -19.05 -2.35 2.36
CA LYS A 103 -19.70 -3.63 2.70
C LYS A 103 -18.88 -4.45 3.68
N GLN A 104 -17.57 -4.49 3.49
CA GLN A 104 -16.64 -5.17 4.41
C GLN A 104 -16.65 -4.54 5.80
N LEU A 105 -16.62 -3.21 5.90
CA LEU A 105 -16.72 -2.49 7.17
C LEU A 105 -18.09 -2.70 7.85
N ALA A 106 -19.17 -2.71 7.07
CA ALA A 106 -20.50 -3.04 7.59
C ALA A 106 -20.57 -4.46 8.15
N SER A 107 -19.92 -5.43 7.51
CA SER A 107 -19.82 -6.81 8.03
C SER A 107 -19.06 -6.86 9.37
N TYR A 108 -17.93 -6.18 9.50
CA TYR A 108 -17.20 -6.09 10.77
C TYR A 108 -18.03 -5.42 11.86
N ARG A 109 -18.77 -4.36 11.53
CA ARG A 109 -19.69 -3.73 12.47
C ARG A 109 -20.77 -4.71 12.97
N SER A 110 -21.38 -5.50 12.08
CA SER A 110 -22.37 -6.52 12.48
C SER A 110 -21.76 -7.55 13.43
N MET A 111 -20.58 -8.10 13.09
CA MET A 111 -19.88 -9.06 13.96
C MET A 111 -19.61 -8.49 15.36
N LEU A 112 -19.27 -7.20 15.45
CA LEU A 112 -19.05 -6.52 16.74
C LEU A 112 -20.36 -6.31 17.51
N GLN A 113 -21.44 -5.90 16.83
CA GLN A 113 -22.77 -5.72 17.44
C GLN A 113 -23.33 -7.02 18.01
N ASP A 114 -23.14 -8.11 17.28
CA ASP A 114 -23.68 -9.42 17.62
C ASP A 114 -22.70 -10.24 18.50
N SER A 115 -21.55 -9.65 18.88
CA SER A 115 -20.49 -10.30 19.69
C SER A 115 -19.97 -11.61 19.07
N GLU A 116 -19.91 -11.69 17.74
CA GLU A 116 -19.47 -12.86 16.97
C GLU A 116 -17.95 -12.97 16.92
N GLY A 117 -17.32 -13.22 18.07
CA GLY A 117 -15.87 -13.25 18.21
C GLY A 117 -15.18 -14.24 17.28
N ASP A 118 -15.75 -15.44 17.10
CA ASP A 118 -15.19 -16.48 16.22
C ASP A 118 -15.18 -16.06 14.75
N GLN A 119 -16.22 -15.38 14.27
CA GLN A 119 -16.30 -14.88 12.90
C GLN A 119 -15.30 -13.76 12.67
N LEU A 120 -15.16 -12.85 13.64
CA LEU A 120 -14.19 -11.78 13.60
C LEU A 120 -12.76 -12.32 13.57
N GLU A 121 -12.44 -13.30 14.41
CA GLU A 121 -11.14 -13.97 14.43
C GLU A 121 -10.84 -14.65 13.09
N GLN A 122 -11.79 -15.39 12.54
CA GLN A 122 -11.64 -16.02 11.22
C GLN A 122 -11.36 -14.98 10.11
N ALA A 123 -12.03 -13.82 10.16
CA ALA A 123 -11.77 -12.74 9.22
C ALA A 123 -10.33 -12.20 9.33
N PHE A 124 -9.85 -12.01 10.55
CA PHE A 124 -8.46 -11.59 10.79
C PHE A 124 -7.44 -12.65 10.40
N GLN A 125 -7.74 -13.93 10.64
CA GLN A 125 -6.88 -15.04 10.20
C GLN A 125 -6.75 -15.10 8.68
N ARG A 126 -7.85 -14.90 7.92
CA ARG A 126 -7.80 -14.80 6.46
C ARG A 126 -6.93 -13.64 6.00
N ALA A 127 -7.10 -12.47 6.59
CA ALA A 127 -6.30 -11.26 6.28
C ALA A 127 -4.81 -11.50 6.59
N LYS A 128 -4.50 -12.07 7.76
CA LYS A 128 -3.14 -12.43 8.14
C LYS A 128 -2.51 -13.40 7.16
N ALA A 129 -3.22 -14.48 6.81
CA ALA A 129 -2.71 -15.48 5.87
C ALA A 129 -2.44 -14.90 4.47
N ALA A 130 -3.26 -13.95 4.01
CA ALA A 130 -3.03 -13.22 2.78
C ALA A 130 -1.79 -12.31 2.88
N ARG A 131 -1.65 -11.58 3.99
CA ARG A 131 -0.50 -10.69 4.25
C ARG A 131 0.83 -11.46 4.31
N ASP A 132 0.82 -12.66 4.92
CA ASP A 132 2.02 -13.49 5.04
C ASP A 132 2.54 -14.00 3.67
N LYS A 133 1.69 -14.02 2.64
CA LYS A 133 2.04 -14.40 1.27
C LYS A 133 2.63 -13.26 0.43
N LEU A 134 2.59 -12.03 0.91
CA LEU A 134 3.13 -10.91 0.14
C LEU A 134 4.64 -11.08 -0.07
N PRO A 135 5.14 -10.78 -1.28
CA PRO A 135 6.57 -10.83 -1.55
C PRO A 135 7.35 -9.95 -0.57
N LYS A 136 8.42 -10.49 0.00
CA LYS A 136 9.34 -9.68 0.81
C LYS A 136 10.07 -8.72 -0.13
N ILE A 137 9.91 -7.41 0.08
CA ILE A 137 10.70 -6.41 -0.62
C ILE A 137 12.14 -6.56 -0.11
N LYS A 138 13.07 -7.01 -0.97
CA LYS A 138 14.49 -6.97 -0.66
C LYS A 138 14.87 -5.51 -0.47
N LYS A 139 15.31 -5.14 0.73
CA LYS A 139 15.91 -3.82 0.94
C LYS A 139 17.19 -3.78 0.10
N SER A 140 17.27 -2.84 -0.84
CA SER A 140 18.49 -2.55 -1.57
C SER A 140 19.55 -2.09 -0.55
N GLY A 141 20.49 -2.95 -0.20
CA GLY A 141 21.53 -2.62 0.78
C GLY A 141 22.18 -3.81 1.49
N ASP A 142 21.68 -5.02 1.35
CA ASP A 142 22.21 -6.17 2.12
C ASP A 142 23.29 -7.01 1.40
N ASP A 143 23.68 -6.66 0.20
CA ASP A 143 24.62 -7.44 -0.62
C ASP A 143 26.07 -6.94 -0.62
N ASN A 144 26.50 -6.09 0.33
CA ASN A 144 27.90 -5.61 0.39
C ASN A 144 28.57 -5.78 1.75
N ARG A 145 28.34 -6.92 2.44
CA ARG A 145 29.23 -7.39 3.51
C ARG A 145 29.74 -8.80 3.19
N VAL A 146 30.39 -8.97 2.05
CA VAL A 146 31.23 -10.14 1.80
C VAL A 146 32.66 -9.76 2.14
N SER A 147 33.12 -10.33 3.27
CA SER A 147 34.48 -10.80 3.50
C SER A 147 35.66 -9.89 3.10
N LYS A 148 36.04 -9.01 4.01
CA LYS A 148 37.45 -8.62 4.15
C LYS A 148 37.93 -9.03 5.55
N ASN A 149 38.19 -10.30 5.75
CA ASN A 149 39.10 -10.77 6.80
C ASN A 149 39.44 -12.23 6.49
N ASP A 150 40.51 -12.40 5.71
CA ASP A 150 41.42 -13.52 5.80
C ASP A 150 42.61 -13.26 4.86
N LYS A 151 43.61 -12.59 5.37
CA LYS A 151 45.01 -12.71 4.94
C LYS A 151 45.85 -11.78 5.82
N THR A 152 46.31 -12.26 6.95
CA THR A 152 47.67 -12.04 7.46
C THR A 152 47.84 -12.80 8.74
N SER A 153 48.38 -14.00 8.64
CA SER A 153 49.21 -14.60 9.67
C SER A 153 49.99 -15.72 9.01
N ASN A 154 51.17 -15.37 8.53
CA ASN A 154 52.34 -16.28 8.52
C ASN A 154 53.56 -15.45 8.10
N ALA A 155 54.36 -15.08 9.07
CA ALA A 155 55.82 -15.05 9.07
C ALA A 155 56.28 -14.80 10.51
#